data_86a6877cf048072ed2a4f99474633d10
#
_entry.id   86a6877cf048072ed2a4f99474633d10
#
_cell.length_a   1.000
_cell.length_b   1.000
_cell.length_c   1.000
_cell.angle_alpha   90.00
_cell.angle_beta   90.00
_cell.angle_gamma   90.00
#
_symmetry.space_group_name_H-M   'P 1'
#
loop_
_entity.id
_entity.type
_entity.pdbx_description
1 polymer ?
#
loop_
_entity_poly.entity_id
_entity_poly.type
_entity_poly.pdbx_seq_one_letter_code
_entity_poly.pdbx_strand_id
1 'polypeptide(L)'
;MKHRPQTTYRLGALCMGTWLLLGLHLPAQAASKAPPADDTSIEPSANISYLLIASSKGDLATVKALLKSGANPNVADSEKITPIMYAARKNQAAVITELLANGADINAKDQGGWTALMFAAKKNNLDAVKALLEKGADVKVRDPAGWSALGLAATSGYSEVVGLIIARGFDANVRSSDGKTVLMYAAKSGDVPTITSILSHGADANLKDKLGTTALMITAREGHVPAAIYLLEHGAKVDEEDEHEWTALTWAVTKNQTEVAKALLEHKADVNHKDSEGTPLLHLAVSNNSPEMARLLLANEANVKTRDQYGLTAYVYALKGQNPAMVELIKAAGGKY
;
A
#
# COMPACT_ATOMS: atom_id res chain seq x y z
N MET A 1 36.47 28.30 48.02
CA MET A 1 35.62 29.05 47.07
C MET A 1 35.82 28.42 45.68
N LYS A 2 34.91 27.52 45.28
CA LYS A 2 34.81 26.99 43.87
C LYS A 2 33.34 26.90 43.57
N HIS A 3 32.89 27.76 42.67
CA HIS A 3 31.52 27.80 42.17
C HIS A 3 31.21 26.48 41.45
N ARG A 4 30.11 25.82 41.84
CA ARG A 4 29.44 24.82 41.06
C ARG A 4 28.35 25.52 40.21
N PRO A 5 28.22 25.28 38.93
CA PRO A 5 27.07 25.78 38.17
C PRO A 5 25.85 24.91 38.51
N GLN A 6 24.77 25.56 38.82
CA GLN A 6 23.44 24.94 38.91
C GLN A 6 22.97 24.57 37.50
N THR A 7 22.89 23.30 37.23
CA THR A 7 22.24 22.79 36.01
C THR A 7 20.73 22.82 36.25
N THR A 8 20.10 23.82 35.69
CA THR A 8 18.63 23.88 35.59
C THR A 8 18.15 22.75 34.70
N TYR A 9 17.47 21.77 35.26
CA TYR A 9 16.70 20.78 34.54
C TYR A 9 15.52 21.49 33.84
N ARG A 10 15.69 21.85 32.59
CA ARG A 10 14.55 22.09 31.71
C ARG A 10 13.92 20.74 31.44
N LEU A 11 12.74 20.51 32.04
CA LEU A 11 11.85 19.43 31.68
C LEU A 11 11.60 19.49 30.17
N GLY A 12 12.10 18.50 29.46
CA GLY A 12 11.83 18.31 28.04
C GLY A 12 10.39 17.84 27.82
N ALA A 13 9.46 18.82 27.84
CA ALA A 13 8.06 18.60 27.47
C ALA A 13 7.86 18.75 25.96
N LEU A 14 8.80 18.30 25.13
CA LEU A 14 8.79 18.62 23.70
C LEU A 14 9.07 17.43 22.77
N CYS A 15 8.92 16.20 23.21
CA CYS A 15 9.13 15.07 22.28
C CYS A 15 7.89 14.29 21.88
N MET A 16 6.70 14.55 22.43
CA MET A 16 5.49 13.82 22.01
C MET A 16 4.62 14.53 20.95
N GLY A 17 4.93 15.78 20.63
CA GLY A 17 4.15 16.53 19.63
C GLY A 17 4.66 16.45 18.19
N THR A 18 5.89 16.01 17.97
CA THR A 18 6.54 16.11 16.65
C THR A 18 6.60 14.80 15.88
N TRP A 19 6.40 13.65 16.51
CA TRP A 19 6.38 12.36 15.81
C TRP A 19 5.05 12.04 15.11
N LEU A 20 3.96 12.72 15.50
CA LEU A 20 2.67 12.60 14.79
C LEU A 20 2.67 13.28 13.40
N LEU A 21 3.71 14.05 13.08
CA LEU A 21 3.87 14.73 11.77
C LEU A 21 5.00 14.16 10.91
N LEU A 22 5.74 13.17 11.38
CA LEU A 22 6.49 12.28 10.51
C LEU A 22 5.58 11.18 9.95
N GLY A 23 4.42 11.58 9.45
CA GLY A 23 3.92 10.96 8.26
C GLY A 23 5.08 11.01 7.30
N LEU A 24 5.66 9.84 7.00
CA LEU A 24 6.70 9.64 6.02
C LEU A 24 6.59 10.71 4.92
N HIS A 25 7.32 11.80 5.06
CA HIS A 25 7.77 12.55 3.91
C HIS A 25 8.75 11.60 3.21
N LEU A 26 8.20 10.62 2.52
CA LEU A 26 8.81 10.18 1.29
C LEU A 26 9.11 11.48 0.54
N PRO A 27 10.37 11.68 0.08
CA PRO A 27 10.65 12.83 -0.75
C PRO A 27 9.59 12.81 -1.86
N ALA A 28 8.81 13.87 -1.96
CA ALA A 28 7.76 14.04 -2.97
C ALA A 28 8.33 14.11 -4.41
N GLN A 29 9.52 13.60 -4.64
CA GLN A 29 10.29 13.64 -5.89
C GLN A 29 10.33 12.32 -6.66
N ALA A 30 9.63 11.27 -6.22
CA ALA A 30 9.44 10.06 -7.01
C ALA A 30 7.95 9.73 -7.18
N ALA A 31 7.06 10.71 -7.05
CA ALA A 31 5.76 10.57 -7.64
C ALA A 31 6.00 10.59 -9.16
N SER A 32 6.08 9.41 -9.81
CA SER A 32 5.75 9.35 -11.23
C SER A 32 4.48 10.17 -11.38
N LYS A 33 4.47 11.17 -12.25
CA LYS A 33 3.24 11.90 -12.59
C LYS A 33 2.15 10.85 -12.69
N ALA A 34 1.13 10.95 -11.84
CA ALA A 34 -0.06 10.14 -11.98
C ALA A 34 -0.43 10.20 -13.48
N PRO A 35 -0.86 9.09 -14.09
CA PRO A 35 -1.34 9.16 -15.47
C PRO A 35 -2.30 10.34 -15.54
N PRO A 36 -2.25 11.14 -16.61
CA PRO A 36 -3.08 12.32 -16.73
C PRO A 36 -4.51 11.96 -16.34
N ALA A 37 -5.10 12.78 -15.48
CA ALA A 37 -6.49 12.64 -15.07
C ALA A 37 -7.32 12.41 -16.32
N ASP A 38 -8.36 11.59 -16.20
CA ASP A 38 -9.30 11.19 -17.26
C ASP A 38 -9.58 12.32 -18.24
N ASP A 39 -8.68 12.50 -19.20
CA ASP A 39 -8.90 13.41 -20.32
C ASP A 39 -9.75 12.66 -21.34
N THR A 40 -11.07 12.84 -21.23
CA THR A 40 -12.03 12.31 -22.17
C THR A 40 -12.02 13.08 -23.50
N SER A 41 -11.32 14.22 -23.56
CA SER A 41 -11.14 15.04 -24.77
C SER A 41 -9.72 14.87 -25.31
N ILE A 42 -9.57 14.06 -26.36
CA ILE A 42 -8.40 14.15 -27.21
C ILE A 42 -8.60 15.40 -28.06
N GLU A 43 -8.07 16.53 -27.59
CA GLU A 43 -7.97 17.72 -28.43
C GLU A 43 -7.10 17.39 -29.64
N PRO A 44 -7.56 17.63 -30.87
CA PRO A 44 -6.78 17.36 -32.05
C PRO A 44 -5.65 18.37 -32.17
N SER A 45 -4.54 18.11 -31.52
CA SER A 45 -3.31 18.81 -31.85
C SER A 45 -2.87 18.39 -33.26
N ALA A 46 -2.25 19.27 -34.03
CA ALA A 46 -1.85 19.02 -35.42
C ALA A 46 -0.90 17.81 -35.63
N ASN A 47 -0.46 17.18 -34.51
CA ASN A 47 0.47 16.05 -34.48
C ASN A 47 -0.17 14.74 -34.02
N ILE A 48 -1.48 14.68 -33.75
CA ILE A 48 -2.14 13.45 -33.32
C ILE A 48 -2.56 12.66 -34.58
N SER A 49 -2.05 11.42 -34.70
CA SER A 49 -2.40 10.52 -35.77
C SER A 49 -3.86 10.06 -35.68
N TYR A 50 -4.58 10.01 -36.79
CA TYR A 50 -5.92 9.40 -36.87
C TYR A 50 -5.97 7.97 -36.30
N LEU A 51 -4.87 7.22 -36.38
CA LEU A 51 -4.77 5.87 -35.83
C LEU A 51 -4.87 5.89 -34.28
N LEU A 52 -4.28 6.91 -33.60
CA LEU A 52 -4.40 7.07 -32.15
C LEU A 52 -5.85 7.31 -31.74
N ILE A 53 -6.55 8.20 -32.46
CA ILE A 53 -7.95 8.55 -32.18
C ILE A 53 -8.87 7.33 -32.41
N ALA A 54 -8.73 6.65 -33.55
CA ALA A 54 -9.52 5.46 -33.88
C ALA A 54 -9.30 4.34 -32.86
N SER A 55 -8.05 4.14 -32.42
CA SER A 55 -7.67 3.14 -31.42
C SER A 55 -8.30 3.45 -30.06
N SER A 56 -8.28 4.71 -29.62
CA SER A 56 -8.92 5.15 -28.39
C SER A 56 -10.43 4.97 -28.40
N LYS A 57 -11.09 5.26 -29.53
CA LYS A 57 -12.54 5.12 -29.72
C LYS A 57 -13.01 3.67 -29.92
N GLY A 58 -12.11 2.74 -30.19
CA GLY A 58 -12.45 1.36 -30.53
C GLY A 58 -13.00 1.19 -31.95
N ASP A 59 -12.76 2.18 -32.83
CA ASP A 59 -13.20 2.13 -34.23
C ASP A 59 -12.32 1.16 -35.03
N LEU A 60 -12.66 -0.13 -34.89
CA LEU A 60 -11.92 -1.22 -35.55
C LEU A 60 -11.92 -1.10 -37.05
N ALA A 61 -13.00 -0.58 -37.68
CA ALA A 61 -13.09 -0.44 -39.11
C ALA A 61 -12.08 0.58 -39.63
N THR A 62 -12.03 1.75 -39.01
CA THR A 62 -11.05 2.80 -39.33
C THR A 62 -9.61 2.33 -39.01
N VAL A 63 -9.37 1.64 -37.90
CA VAL A 63 -8.05 1.06 -37.56
C VAL A 63 -7.59 0.13 -38.66
N LYS A 64 -8.43 -0.84 -39.11
CA LYS A 64 -8.12 -1.76 -40.24
C LYS A 64 -7.83 -1.04 -41.53
N ALA A 65 -8.63 -0.04 -41.90
CA ALA A 65 -8.43 0.73 -43.13
C ALA A 65 -7.10 1.48 -43.09
N LEU A 66 -6.77 2.14 -41.98
CA LEU A 66 -5.50 2.86 -41.84
C LEU A 66 -4.29 1.93 -41.90
N LEU A 67 -4.32 0.80 -41.17
CA LEU A 67 -3.22 -0.18 -41.22
C LEU A 67 -3.04 -0.79 -42.59
N LYS A 68 -4.14 -1.12 -43.30
CA LYS A 68 -4.10 -1.60 -44.68
C LYS A 68 -3.52 -0.57 -45.65
N SER A 69 -3.70 0.74 -45.38
CA SER A 69 -3.10 1.82 -46.17
C SER A 69 -1.64 2.11 -45.83
N GLY A 70 -1.03 1.32 -44.95
CA GLY A 70 0.38 1.47 -44.56
C GLY A 70 0.64 2.39 -43.37
N ALA A 71 -0.38 2.73 -42.58
CA ALA A 71 -0.17 3.50 -41.34
C ALA A 71 0.75 2.71 -40.40
N ASN A 72 1.73 3.39 -39.79
CA ASN A 72 2.62 2.79 -38.81
C ASN A 72 1.87 2.45 -37.51
N PRO A 73 1.75 1.17 -37.11
CA PRO A 73 1.04 0.80 -35.85
C PRO A 73 1.74 1.28 -34.57
N ASN A 74 3.00 1.73 -34.68
CA ASN A 74 3.82 2.21 -33.60
C ASN A 74 3.97 3.74 -33.57
N VAL A 75 3.12 4.47 -34.31
CA VAL A 75 3.08 5.92 -34.20
C VAL A 75 2.77 6.32 -32.74
N ALA A 76 3.35 7.41 -32.30
CA ALA A 76 3.16 7.88 -30.91
C ALA A 76 2.91 9.39 -30.86
N ASP A 77 2.21 9.83 -29.84
CA ASP A 77 2.07 11.25 -29.54
C ASP A 77 3.31 11.84 -28.84
N SER A 78 3.20 13.10 -28.39
CA SER A 78 4.28 13.79 -27.68
C SER A 78 4.69 13.12 -26.36
N GLU A 79 3.80 12.37 -25.71
CA GLU A 79 4.06 11.61 -24.48
C GLU A 79 4.54 10.18 -24.76
N LYS A 80 4.80 9.85 -26.03
CA LYS A 80 5.13 8.51 -26.53
C LYS A 80 4.01 7.48 -26.32
N ILE A 81 2.74 7.92 -26.19
CA ILE A 81 1.61 7.00 -26.08
C ILE A 81 1.26 6.49 -27.47
N THR A 82 1.29 5.16 -27.64
CA THR A 82 1.04 4.47 -28.91
C THR A 82 -0.45 4.08 -29.07
N PRO A 83 -0.91 3.68 -30.29
CA PRO A 83 -2.28 3.23 -30.52
C PRO A 83 -2.71 2.09 -29.58
N ILE A 84 -1.81 1.13 -29.32
CA ILE A 84 -2.11 -0.01 -28.44
C ILE A 84 -2.28 0.43 -26.97
N MET A 85 -1.56 1.45 -26.51
CA MET A 85 -1.73 2.00 -25.16
C MET A 85 -3.07 2.74 -25.02
N TYR A 86 -3.47 3.51 -26.03
CA TYR A 86 -4.79 4.14 -26.09
C TYR A 86 -5.92 3.10 -26.08
N ALA A 87 -5.81 2.05 -26.91
CA ALA A 87 -6.75 0.95 -26.95
C ALA A 87 -6.83 0.21 -25.60
N ALA A 88 -5.70 -0.05 -24.95
CA ALA A 88 -5.61 -0.71 -23.66
C ALA A 88 -6.26 0.13 -22.54
N ARG A 89 -6.03 1.44 -22.53
CA ARG A 89 -6.62 2.39 -21.57
C ARG A 89 -8.14 2.50 -21.69
N LYS A 90 -8.71 2.15 -22.83
CA LYS A 90 -10.16 2.22 -23.13
C LYS A 90 -10.82 0.84 -23.31
N ASN A 91 -10.14 -0.25 -22.91
CA ASN A 91 -10.62 -1.63 -22.97
C ASN A 91 -10.99 -2.13 -24.39
N GLN A 92 -10.27 -1.65 -25.43
CA GLN A 92 -10.58 -1.97 -26.83
C GLN A 92 -9.83 -3.23 -27.30
N ALA A 93 -10.19 -4.41 -26.78
CA ALA A 93 -9.50 -5.67 -27.03
C ALA A 93 -9.39 -6.05 -28.52
N ALA A 94 -10.45 -5.81 -29.30
CA ALA A 94 -10.43 -6.08 -30.73
C ALA A 94 -9.41 -5.21 -31.49
N VAL A 95 -9.29 -3.93 -31.10
CA VAL A 95 -8.29 -3.01 -31.65
C VAL A 95 -6.88 -3.44 -31.26
N ILE A 96 -6.67 -3.84 -30.00
CA ILE A 96 -5.38 -4.38 -29.51
C ILE A 96 -4.95 -5.57 -30.40
N THR A 97 -5.85 -6.52 -30.62
CA THR A 97 -5.57 -7.70 -31.45
C THR A 97 -5.21 -7.32 -32.89
N GLU A 98 -5.92 -6.38 -33.49
CA GLU A 98 -5.67 -5.91 -34.85
C GLU A 98 -4.32 -5.18 -34.96
N LEU A 99 -4.01 -4.29 -34.01
CA LEU A 99 -2.72 -3.58 -33.98
C LEU A 99 -1.55 -4.55 -33.85
N LEU A 100 -1.65 -5.57 -33.00
CA LEU A 100 -0.62 -6.59 -32.83
C LEU A 100 -0.45 -7.45 -34.06
N ALA A 101 -1.53 -7.79 -34.76
CA ALA A 101 -1.48 -8.53 -36.05
C ALA A 101 -0.76 -7.74 -37.15
N ASN A 102 -0.68 -6.41 -37.03
CA ASN A 102 -0.01 -5.52 -37.97
C ASN A 102 1.34 -4.97 -37.43
N GLY A 103 1.95 -5.62 -36.41
CA GLY A 103 3.31 -5.30 -35.96
C GLY A 103 3.41 -4.20 -34.92
N ALA A 104 2.34 -3.93 -34.15
CA ALA A 104 2.46 -3.08 -32.98
C ALA A 104 3.39 -3.71 -31.93
N ASP A 105 4.26 -2.91 -31.34
CA ASP A 105 5.08 -3.34 -30.19
C ASP A 105 4.23 -3.42 -28.91
N ILE A 106 4.00 -4.66 -28.47
CA ILE A 106 3.19 -4.96 -27.27
C ILE A 106 3.81 -4.41 -25.99
N ASN A 107 5.14 -4.26 -25.96
CA ASN A 107 5.91 -3.82 -24.79
C ASN A 107 6.46 -2.39 -24.95
N ALA A 108 5.98 -1.65 -25.95
CA ALA A 108 6.33 -0.24 -26.10
C ALA A 108 6.10 0.52 -24.76
N LYS A 109 6.96 1.51 -24.50
CA LYS A 109 6.89 2.33 -23.28
C LYS A 109 6.61 3.79 -23.63
N ASP A 110 5.70 4.41 -22.90
CA ASP A 110 5.51 5.87 -22.92
C ASP A 110 6.69 6.60 -22.23
N GLN A 111 6.61 7.93 -22.12
CA GLN A 111 7.62 8.73 -21.41
C GLN A 111 7.76 8.35 -19.92
N GLY A 112 6.69 7.88 -19.29
CA GLY A 112 6.66 7.42 -17.91
C GLY A 112 7.16 5.99 -17.73
N GLY A 113 7.50 5.28 -18.83
CA GLY A 113 7.89 3.87 -18.80
C GLY A 113 6.70 2.91 -18.73
N TRP A 114 5.47 3.39 -18.95
CA TRP A 114 4.26 2.57 -18.90
C TRP A 114 4.01 1.82 -20.19
N THR A 115 3.58 0.57 -20.04
CA THR A 115 3.16 -0.29 -21.18
C THR A 115 1.63 -0.31 -21.32
N ALA A 116 1.15 -0.83 -22.45
CA ALA A 116 -0.28 -1.08 -22.66
C ALA A 116 -0.90 -1.94 -21.53
N LEU A 117 -0.18 -2.98 -21.08
CA LEU A 117 -0.63 -3.83 -19.96
C LEU A 117 -0.77 -3.06 -18.65
N MET A 118 0.14 -2.12 -18.36
CA MET A 118 0.06 -1.28 -17.16
C MET A 118 -1.15 -0.34 -17.21
N PHE A 119 -1.44 0.26 -18.37
CA PHE A 119 -2.64 1.07 -18.55
C PHE A 119 -3.93 0.26 -18.38
N ALA A 120 -4.02 -0.92 -18.99
CA ALA A 120 -5.16 -1.82 -18.85
C ALA A 120 -5.37 -2.26 -17.38
N ALA A 121 -4.29 -2.68 -16.71
CA ALA A 121 -4.33 -3.13 -15.32
C ALA A 121 -4.76 -2.01 -14.35
N LYS A 122 -4.24 -0.78 -14.53
CA LYS A 122 -4.61 0.37 -13.69
C LYS A 122 -6.07 0.77 -13.81
N LYS A 123 -6.70 0.49 -14.96
CA LYS A 123 -8.09 0.86 -15.25
C LYS A 123 -9.08 -0.31 -15.05
N ASN A 124 -8.62 -1.48 -14.60
CA ASN A 124 -9.42 -2.72 -14.49
C ASN A 124 -10.05 -3.17 -15.84
N ASN A 125 -9.33 -2.96 -16.92
CA ASN A 125 -9.79 -3.27 -18.27
C ASN A 125 -9.52 -4.74 -18.63
N LEU A 126 -10.38 -5.62 -18.15
CA LEU A 126 -10.19 -7.08 -18.20
C LEU A 126 -10.00 -7.64 -19.61
N ASP A 127 -10.80 -7.18 -20.59
CA ASP A 127 -10.69 -7.69 -21.96
C ASP A 127 -9.38 -7.28 -22.60
N ALA A 128 -8.93 -6.05 -22.35
CA ALA A 128 -7.62 -5.58 -22.81
C ALA A 128 -6.48 -6.35 -22.14
N VAL A 129 -6.58 -6.61 -20.82
CA VAL A 129 -5.59 -7.42 -20.07
C VAL A 129 -5.52 -8.83 -20.68
N LYS A 130 -6.66 -9.50 -20.88
CA LYS A 130 -6.71 -10.84 -21.48
C LYS A 130 -6.06 -10.85 -22.88
N ALA A 131 -6.44 -9.91 -23.75
CA ALA A 131 -5.90 -9.81 -25.11
C ALA A 131 -4.37 -9.59 -25.10
N LEU A 132 -3.87 -8.70 -24.25
CA LEU A 132 -2.43 -8.43 -24.12
C LEU A 132 -1.67 -9.64 -23.58
N LEU A 133 -2.18 -10.29 -22.55
CA LEU A 133 -1.55 -11.48 -21.94
C LEU A 133 -1.54 -12.68 -22.91
N GLU A 134 -2.61 -12.89 -23.67
CA GLU A 134 -2.69 -13.94 -24.71
C GLU A 134 -1.66 -13.73 -25.82
N LYS A 135 -1.35 -12.49 -26.14
CA LYS A 135 -0.36 -12.10 -27.15
C LYS A 135 1.06 -11.95 -26.61
N GLY A 136 1.30 -12.31 -25.34
CA GLY A 136 2.63 -12.38 -24.75
C GLY A 136 3.17 -11.06 -24.23
N ALA A 137 2.31 -10.15 -23.77
CA ALA A 137 2.77 -8.95 -23.06
C ALA A 137 3.67 -9.33 -21.87
N ASP A 138 4.80 -8.63 -21.74
CA ASP A 138 5.75 -8.88 -20.65
C ASP A 138 5.21 -8.34 -19.32
N VAL A 139 4.80 -9.26 -18.45
CA VAL A 139 4.27 -8.96 -17.11
C VAL A 139 5.31 -8.41 -16.14
N LYS A 140 6.61 -8.55 -16.46
CA LYS A 140 7.74 -8.16 -15.58
C LYS A 140 8.16 -6.71 -15.77
N VAL A 141 7.68 -6.03 -16.80
CA VAL A 141 8.03 -4.61 -17.05
C VAL A 141 7.68 -3.76 -15.85
N ARG A 142 8.62 -2.87 -15.50
CA ARG A 142 8.45 -1.85 -14.47
C ARG A 142 8.72 -0.46 -15.02
N ASP A 143 8.02 0.52 -14.50
CA ASP A 143 8.34 1.93 -14.71
C ASP A 143 9.54 2.37 -13.85
N PRO A 144 10.06 3.59 -14.03
CA PRO A 144 11.18 4.11 -13.23
C PRO A 144 10.90 4.20 -11.73
N ALA A 145 9.64 4.26 -11.31
CA ALA A 145 9.22 4.23 -9.91
C ALA A 145 9.09 2.79 -9.36
N GLY A 146 9.33 1.78 -10.22
CA GLY A 146 9.25 0.36 -9.84
C GLY A 146 7.85 -0.26 -9.94
N TRP A 147 6.84 0.47 -10.46
CA TRP A 147 5.50 -0.07 -10.64
C TRP A 147 5.44 -1.08 -11.79
N SER A 148 4.76 -2.19 -11.56
CA SER A 148 4.37 -3.17 -12.58
C SER A 148 2.85 -3.17 -12.76
N ALA A 149 2.37 -3.79 -13.86
CA ALA A 149 0.93 -3.99 -14.07
C ALA A 149 0.27 -4.70 -12.87
N LEU A 150 0.95 -5.72 -12.32
CA LEU A 150 0.47 -6.45 -11.14
C LEU A 150 0.38 -5.55 -9.89
N GLY A 151 1.42 -4.75 -9.61
CA GLY A 151 1.42 -3.83 -8.47
C GLY A 151 0.32 -2.77 -8.58
N LEU A 152 0.08 -2.23 -9.77
CA LEU A 152 -0.98 -1.27 -10.03
C LEU A 152 -2.37 -1.87 -9.80
N ALA A 153 -2.62 -3.11 -10.27
CA ALA A 153 -3.88 -3.82 -10.05
C ALA A 153 -4.08 -4.16 -8.57
N ALA A 154 -3.05 -4.70 -7.90
CA ALA A 154 -3.12 -5.11 -6.50
C ALA A 154 -3.41 -3.92 -5.57
N THR A 155 -2.76 -2.78 -5.78
CA THR A 155 -3.00 -1.55 -4.98
C THR A 155 -4.43 -1.03 -5.14
N SER A 156 -5.09 -1.34 -6.26
CA SER A 156 -6.45 -0.90 -6.57
C SER A 156 -7.52 -1.95 -6.22
N GLY A 157 -7.14 -3.13 -5.70
CA GLY A 157 -8.07 -4.21 -5.34
C GLY A 157 -8.69 -4.91 -6.56
N TYR A 158 -8.01 -4.96 -7.70
CA TYR A 158 -8.54 -5.58 -8.92
C TYR A 158 -8.18 -7.08 -8.99
N SER A 159 -8.84 -7.89 -8.18
CA SER A 159 -8.53 -9.29 -7.95
C SER A 159 -8.49 -10.15 -9.22
N GLU A 160 -9.41 -9.93 -10.17
CA GLU A 160 -9.44 -10.69 -11.42
C GLU A 160 -8.23 -10.37 -12.32
N VAL A 161 -7.85 -9.08 -12.43
CA VAL A 161 -6.64 -8.66 -13.15
C VAL A 161 -5.40 -9.26 -12.50
N VAL A 162 -5.32 -9.22 -11.17
CA VAL A 162 -4.22 -9.81 -10.39
C VAL A 162 -4.10 -11.30 -10.70
N GLY A 163 -5.20 -12.05 -10.62
CA GLY A 163 -5.22 -13.49 -10.92
C GLY A 163 -4.74 -13.80 -12.35
N LEU A 164 -5.22 -13.03 -13.34
CA LEU A 164 -4.81 -13.21 -14.74
C LEU A 164 -3.29 -13.00 -14.95
N ILE A 165 -2.71 -11.99 -14.30
CA ILE A 165 -1.27 -11.68 -14.43
C ILE A 165 -0.43 -12.74 -13.72
N ILE A 166 -0.81 -13.16 -12.51
CA ILE A 166 -0.07 -14.18 -11.74
C ILE A 166 -0.12 -15.52 -12.47
N ALA A 167 -1.25 -15.90 -13.03
CA ALA A 167 -1.41 -17.15 -13.81
C ALA A 167 -0.48 -17.24 -15.03
N ARG A 168 0.13 -16.13 -15.47
CA ARG A 168 1.15 -16.10 -16.54
C ARG A 168 2.58 -16.28 -16.04
N GLY A 169 2.76 -16.83 -14.84
CA GLY A 169 4.07 -17.16 -14.27
C GLY A 169 4.79 -15.98 -13.62
N PHE A 170 4.05 -14.98 -13.16
CA PHE A 170 4.64 -13.93 -12.34
C PHE A 170 4.96 -14.49 -10.95
N ASP A 171 6.19 -14.26 -10.47
CA ASP A 171 6.57 -14.64 -9.12
C ASP A 171 5.84 -13.74 -8.09
N ALA A 172 4.94 -14.32 -7.31
CA ALA A 172 4.15 -13.62 -6.30
C ALA A 172 5.01 -12.95 -5.20
N ASN A 173 6.28 -13.36 -5.06
CA ASN A 173 7.24 -12.86 -4.09
C ASN A 173 8.20 -11.79 -4.65
N VAL A 174 8.01 -11.38 -5.90
CA VAL A 174 8.82 -10.32 -6.51
C VAL A 174 8.70 -9.03 -5.71
N ARG A 175 9.86 -8.41 -5.46
CA ARG A 175 9.99 -7.17 -4.70
C ARG A 175 10.18 -5.96 -5.61
N SER A 176 9.58 -4.85 -5.25
CA SER A 176 9.86 -3.52 -5.83
C SER A 176 11.22 -2.98 -5.36
N SER A 177 11.59 -1.80 -5.86
CA SER A 177 12.84 -1.13 -5.46
C SER A 177 12.94 -0.81 -3.97
N ASP A 178 11.80 -0.60 -3.29
CA ASP A 178 11.69 -0.40 -1.85
C ASP A 178 11.46 -1.70 -1.05
N GLY A 179 11.56 -2.85 -1.73
CA GLY A 179 11.42 -4.17 -1.13
C GLY A 179 9.99 -4.67 -0.96
N LYS A 180 8.98 -3.88 -1.36
CA LYS A 180 7.57 -4.26 -1.21
C LYS A 180 7.17 -5.37 -2.16
N THR A 181 6.36 -6.31 -1.65
CA THR A 181 5.75 -7.38 -2.43
C THR A 181 4.37 -6.96 -2.97
N VAL A 182 3.85 -7.72 -3.93
CA VAL A 182 2.48 -7.51 -4.43
C VAL A 182 1.44 -7.70 -3.32
N LEU A 183 1.70 -8.60 -2.36
CA LEU A 183 0.84 -8.82 -1.20
C LEU A 183 0.75 -7.58 -0.30
N MET A 184 1.86 -6.84 -0.13
CA MET A 184 1.87 -5.57 0.61
C MET A 184 1.05 -4.48 -0.09
N TYR A 185 1.05 -4.45 -1.42
CA TYR A 185 0.18 -3.54 -2.18
C TYR A 185 -1.29 -3.92 -2.03
N ALA A 186 -1.64 -5.22 -2.07
CA ALA A 186 -3.00 -5.69 -1.81
C ALA A 186 -3.44 -5.42 -0.36
N ALA A 187 -2.55 -5.61 0.61
CA ALA A 187 -2.80 -5.29 2.02
C ALA A 187 -3.16 -3.82 2.23
N LYS A 188 -2.59 -2.92 1.44
CA LYS A 188 -2.93 -1.49 1.49
C LYS A 188 -4.34 -1.19 0.99
N SER A 189 -4.85 -1.93 0.00
CA SER A 189 -6.24 -1.80 -0.46
C SER A 189 -7.25 -2.47 0.47
N GLY A 190 -6.83 -3.47 1.25
CA GLY A 190 -7.69 -4.28 2.10
C GLY A 190 -8.61 -5.25 1.35
N ASP A 191 -8.41 -5.41 0.02
CA ASP A 191 -9.25 -6.27 -0.81
C ASP A 191 -8.92 -7.74 -0.58
N VAL A 192 -9.75 -8.43 0.20
CA VAL A 192 -9.56 -9.84 0.54
C VAL A 192 -9.50 -10.75 -0.69
N PRO A 193 -10.35 -10.60 -1.73
CA PRO A 193 -10.22 -11.40 -2.95
C PRO A 193 -8.85 -11.29 -3.62
N THR A 194 -8.27 -10.08 -3.69
CA THR A 194 -6.91 -9.87 -4.21
C THR A 194 -5.86 -10.56 -3.34
N ILE A 195 -5.94 -10.42 -2.01
CA ILE A 195 -5.04 -11.09 -1.05
C ILE A 195 -5.14 -12.61 -1.22
N THR A 196 -6.36 -13.16 -1.31
CA THR A 196 -6.62 -14.58 -1.55
C THR A 196 -5.95 -15.06 -2.84
N SER A 197 -6.15 -14.33 -3.94
CA SER A 197 -5.54 -14.68 -5.23
C SER A 197 -4.02 -14.73 -5.14
N ILE A 198 -3.41 -13.76 -4.46
CA ILE A 198 -1.95 -13.69 -4.34
C ILE A 198 -1.40 -14.83 -3.47
N LEU A 199 -2.03 -15.10 -2.32
CA LEU A 199 -1.60 -16.19 -1.41
C LEU A 199 -1.79 -17.58 -2.03
N SER A 200 -2.89 -17.81 -2.77
CA SER A 200 -3.12 -19.10 -3.46
C SER A 200 -2.08 -19.39 -4.55
N HIS A 201 -1.32 -18.40 -5.00
CA HIS A 201 -0.21 -18.54 -5.95
C HIS A 201 1.17 -18.54 -5.27
N GLY A 202 1.23 -18.84 -3.97
CA GLY A 202 2.48 -19.07 -3.24
C GLY A 202 3.19 -17.83 -2.74
N ALA A 203 2.47 -16.72 -2.55
CA ALA A 203 3.05 -15.56 -1.86
C ALA A 203 3.33 -15.88 -0.39
N ASP A 204 4.51 -15.48 0.09
CA ASP A 204 4.88 -15.56 1.50
C ASP A 204 4.33 -14.33 2.25
N ALA A 205 3.42 -14.55 3.21
CA ALA A 205 2.79 -13.53 4.02
C ALA A 205 3.77 -12.77 4.92
N ASN A 206 4.95 -13.35 5.18
CA ASN A 206 5.92 -12.87 6.17
C ASN A 206 7.10 -12.11 5.56
N LEU A 207 7.10 -11.88 4.24
CA LEU A 207 8.13 -11.07 3.64
C LEU A 207 8.09 -9.64 4.17
N LYS A 208 9.28 -9.09 4.42
CA LYS A 208 9.48 -7.72 4.91
C LYS A 208 9.97 -6.81 3.79
N ASP A 209 9.51 -5.58 3.71
CA ASP A 209 10.09 -4.54 2.86
C ASP A 209 11.42 -4.03 3.47
N LYS A 210 12.00 -2.99 2.88
CA LYS A 210 13.29 -2.43 3.38
C LYS A 210 13.21 -1.82 4.77
N LEU A 211 12.01 -1.52 5.25
CA LEU A 211 11.75 -0.98 6.58
C LEU A 211 11.30 -2.07 7.57
N GLY A 212 11.39 -3.34 7.18
CA GLY A 212 10.91 -4.44 8.01
C GLY A 212 9.40 -4.63 8.02
N THR A 213 8.64 -3.83 7.24
CA THR A 213 7.16 -3.84 7.25
C THR A 213 6.63 -5.09 6.57
N THR A 214 5.66 -5.78 7.19
CA THR A 214 4.93 -6.93 6.62
C THR A 214 3.57 -6.51 6.05
N ALA A 215 2.92 -7.41 5.29
CA ALA A 215 1.54 -7.20 4.82
C ALA A 215 0.55 -7.04 5.99
N LEU A 216 0.72 -7.82 7.07
CA LEU A 216 -0.13 -7.72 8.27
C LEU A 216 -0.01 -6.35 8.96
N MET A 217 1.20 -5.80 9.08
CA MET A 217 1.42 -4.45 9.63
C MET A 217 0.73 -3.38 8.80
N ILE A 218 0.72 -3.53 7.47
CA ILE A 218 0.02 -2.60 6.57
C ILE A 218 -1.50 -2.67 6.80
N THR A 219 -2.09 -3.88 6.84
CA THR A 219 -3.54 -4.02 7.13
C THR A 219 -3.90 -3.44 8.49
N ALA A 220 -3.03 -3.61 9.49
CA ALA A 220 -3.23 -3.08 10.83
C ALA A 220 -3.19 -1.55 10.86
N ARG A 221 -2.24 -0.94 10.15
CA ARG A 221 -2.12 0.50 10.02
C ARG A 221 -3.31 1.14 9.31
N GLU A 222 -3.78 0.51 8.23
CA GLU A 222 -4.88 1.03 7.39
C GLU A 222 -6.27 0.70 7.97
N GLY A 223 -6.38 -0.20 8.97
CA GLY A 223 -7.64 -0.55 9.62
C GLY A 223 -8.47 -1.63 8.89
N HIS A 224 -7.84 -2.44 8.05
CA HIS A 224 -8.52 -3.45 7.24
C HIS A 224 -8.74 -4.77 8.01
N VAL A 225 -9.77 -4.83 8.86
CA VAL A 225 -10.06 -5.98 9.73
C VAL A 225 -10.19 -7.30 8.95
N PRO A 226 -11.02 -7.43 7.90
CA PRO A 226 -11.16 -8.70 7.18
C PRO A 226 -9.84 -9.18 6.56
N ALA A 227 -9.03 -8.24 6.05
CA ALA A 227 -7.74 -8.56 5.45
C ALA A 227 -6.73 -9.01 6.50
N ALA A 228 -6.71 -8.38 7.68
CA ALA A 228 -5.84 -8.76 8.79
C ALA A 228 -6.17 -10.17 9.28
N ILE A 229 -7.44 -10.49 9.51
CA ILE A 229 -7.90 -11.83 9.91
C ILE A 229 -7.47 -12.85 8.85
N TYR A 230 -7.76 -12.56 7.57
CA TYR A 230 -7.42 -13.48 6.48
C TYR A 230 -5.91 -13.78 6.41
N LEU A 231 -5.06 -12.75 6.58
CA LEU A 231 -3.60 -12.93 6.62
C LEU A 231 -3.17 -13.80 7.80
N LEU A 232 -3.73 -13.59 8.99
CA LEU A 232 -3.44 -14.38 10.20
C LEU A 232 -3.81 -15.84 10.03
N GLU A 233 -4.99 -16.13 9.48
CA GLU A 233 -5.47 -17.48 9.18
C GLU A 233 -4.64 -18.20 8.10
N HIS A 234 -3.89 -17.41 7.28
CA HIS A 234 -3.06 -17.92 6.19
C HIS A 234 -1.55 -17.78 6.45
N GLY A 235 -1.16 -17.82 7.72
CA GLY A 235 0.24 -17.99 8.14
C GLY A 235 1.03 -16.69 8.32
N ALA A 236 0.37 -15.53 8.35
CA ALA A 236 1.05 -14.32 8.79
C ALA A 236 1.41 -14.42 10.28
N LYS A 237 2.66 -14.18 10.62
CA LYS A 237 3.13 -14.14 12.00
C LYS A 237 2.70 -12.85 12.67
N VAL A 238 2.03 -12.98 13.81
CA VAL A 238 1.36 -11.86 14.48
C VAL A 238 2.33 -10.84 15.07
N ASP A 239 3.49 -11.30 15.59
CA ASP A 239 4.46 -10.49 16.34
C ASP A 239 5.77 -10.27 15.56
N GLU A 240 5.74 -10.30 14.20
CA GLU A 240 6.87 -9.81 13.43
C GLU A 240 7.07 -8.31 13.70
N GLU A 241 8.33 -7.88 13.73
CA GLU A 241 8.74 -6.50 14.05
C GLU A 241 9.32 -5.81 12.82
N ASP A 242 9.04 -4.51 12.65
CA ASP A 242 9.71 -3.65 11.68
C ASP A 242 11.04 -3.08 12.25
N GLU A 243 11.70 -2.18 11.53
CA GLU A 243 12.99 -1.59 11.96
C GLU A 243 12.91 -0.73 13.24
N HIS A 244 11.69 -0.36 13.68
CA HIS A 244 11.43 0.35 14.93
C HIS A 244 10.95 -0.61 16.03
N GLU A 245 11.07 -1.92 15.81
CA GLU A 245 10.50 -2.95 16.68
C GLU A 245 8.97 -2.81 16.85
N TRP A 246 8.27 -2.25 15.84
CA TRP A 246 6.83 -2.15 15.84
C TRP A 246 6.20 -3.40 15.26
N THR A 247 5.26 -3.98 16.02
CA THR A 247 4.43 -5.10 15.57
C THR A 247 3.15 -4.59 14.86
N ALA A 248 2.38 -5.51 14.27
CA ALA A 248 1.05 -5.17 13.74
C ALA A 248 0.14 -4.56 14.82
N LEU A 249 0.22 -5.06 16.07
CA LEU A 249 -0.54 -4.51 17.19
C LEU A 249 -0.09 -3.09 17.55
N THR A 250 1.22 -2.81 17.53
CA THR A 250 1.75 -1.45 17.74
C THR A 250 1.21 -0.47 16.70
N TRP A 251 1.17 -0.87 15.42
CA TRP A 251 0.58 -0.09 14.34
C TRP A 251 -0.91 0.17 14.56
N ALA A 252 -1.69 -0.87 14.93
CA ALA A 252 -3.11 -0.76 15.21
C ALA A 252 -3.38 0.22 16.38
N VAL A 253 -2.64 0.10 17.49
CA VAL A 253 -2.75 0.99 18.64
C VAL A 253 -2.40 2.42 18.27
N THR A 254 -1.30 2.65 17.58
CA THR A 254 -0.84 3.98 17.17
C THR A 254 -1.82 4.67 16.22
N LYS A 255 -2.48 3.92 15.34
CA LYS A 255 -3.49 4.43 14.40
C LYS A 255 -4.91 4.38 14.94
N ASN A 256 -5.08 3.96 16.19
CA ASN A 256 -6.38 3.81 16.87
C ASN A 256 -7.36 2.87 16.13
N GLN A 257 -6.82 1.80 15.54
CA GLN A 257 -7.60 0.79 14.80
C GLN A 257 -8.08 -0.31 15.77
N THR A 258 -9.08 0.01 16.58
CA THR A 258 -9.50 -0.83 17.73
C THR A 258 -9.98 -2.22 17.30
N GLU A 259 -10.72 -2.33 16.20
CA GLU A 259 -11.22 -3.62 15.72
C GLU A 259 -10.09 -4.52 15.17
N VAL A 260 -9.09 -3.93 14.53
CA VAL A 260 -7.90 -4.68 14.10
C VAL A 260 -7.07 -5.11 15.31
N ALA A 261 -6.87 -4.23 16.28
CA ALA A 261 -6.18 -4.57 17.52
C ALA A 261 -6.87 -5.74 18.23
N LYS A 262 -8.21 -5.75 18.28
CA LYS A 262 -9.00 -6.86 18.83
C LYS A 262 -8.72 -8.17 18.08
N ALA A 263 -8.77 -8.16 16.75
CA ALA A 263 -8.48 -9.33 15.94
C ALA A 263 -7.05 -9.86 16.17
N LEU A 264 -6.05 -8.97 16.26
CA LEU A 264 -4.66 -9.34 16.56
C LEU A 264 -4.52 -10.00 17.93
N LEU A 265 -5.18 -9.44 18.95
CA LEU A 265 -5.16 -10.00 20.32
C LEU A 265 -5.87 -11.36 20.40
N GLU A 266 -6.98 -11.56 19.66
CA GLU A 266 -7.64 -12.87 19.51
C GLU A 266 -6.70 -13.92 18.90
N HIS A 267 -5.76 -13.48 18.04
CA HIS A 267 -4.71 -14.31 17.45
C HIS A 267 -3.40 -14.28 18.25
N LYS A 268 -3.47 -13.92 19.52
CA LYS A 268 -2.37 -14.02 20.51
C LYS A 268 -1.20 -13.03 20.27
N ALA A 269 -1.47 -11.86 19.70
CA ALA A 269 -0.48 -10.78 19.69
C ALA A 269 -0.02 -10.42 21.11
N ASP A 270 1.27 -10.16 21.27
CA ASP A 270 1.82 -9.76 22.58
C ASP A 270 1.33 -8.36 22.99
N VAL A 271 0.37 -8.31 23.91
CA VAL A 271 -0.19 -7.07 24.44
C VAL A 271 0.82 -6.26 25.26
N ASN A 272 1.90 -6.89 25.75
CA ASN A 272 2.95 -6.28 26.56
C ASN A 272 4.21 -5.92 25.76
N HIS A 273 4.14 -6.03 24.43
CA HIS A 273 5.22 -5.62 23.55
C HIS A 273 5.61 -4.14 23.78
N LYS A 274 6.91 -3.85 23.60
CA LYS A 274 7.47 -2.51 23.65
C LYS A 274 8.22 -2.24 22.37
N ASP A 275 8.15 -1.02 21.88
CA ASP A 275 8.95 -0.59 20.73
C ASP A 275 10.42 -0.36 21.10
N SER A 276 11.24 0.00 20.11
CA SER A 276 12.68 0.28 20.27
C SER A 276 12.99 1.42 21.25
N GLU A 277 12.00 2.27 21.58
CA GLU A 277 12.13 3.31 22.61
C GLU A 277 11.66 2.79 24.00
N GLY A 278 11.32 1.50 24.11
CA GLY A 278 10.83 0.90 25.35
C GLY A 278 9.41 1.33 25.73
N THR A 279 8.62 1.88 24.77
CA THR A 279 7.27 2.38 25.02
C THR A 279 6.25 1.24 25.00
N PRO A 280 5.52 0.98 26.11
CA PRO A 280 4.49 -0.05 26.14
C PRO A 280 3.24 0.37 25.36
N LEU A 281 2.50 -0.59 24.78
CA LEU A 281 1.27 -0.34 24.02
C LEU A 281 0.22 0.43 24.81
N LEU A 282 0.06 0.14 26.11
CA LEU A 282 -0.89 0.85 26.97
C LEU A 282 -0.55 2.35 27.08
N HIS A 283 0.75 2.70 27.11
CA HIS A 283 1.18 4.11 27.13
C HIS A 283 0.80 4.81 25.81
N LEU A 284 0.97 4.15 24.67
CA LEU A 284 0.54 4.68 23.36
C LEU A 284 -0.98 4.93 23.34
N ALA A 285 -1.78 3.97 23.79
CA ALA A 285 -3.24 4.12 23.85
C ALA A 285 -3.68 5.28 24.75
N VAL A 286 -3.03 5.45 25.90
CA VAL A 286 -3.29 6.56 26.84
C VAL A 286 -2.85 7.90 26.24
N SER A 287 -1.67 7.97 25.62
CA SER A 287 -1.14 9.17 24.97
C SER A 287 -2.01 9.61 23.78
N ASN A 288 -2.56 8.66 23.04
CA ASN A 288 -3.51 8.89 21.95
C ASN A 288 -4.91 9.29 22.47
N ASN A 289 -5.09 9.33 23.77
CA ASN A 289 -6.38 9.62 24.43
C ASN A 289 -7.52 8.70 23.93
N SER A 290 -7.21 7.40 23.77
CA SER A 290 -8.17 6.38 23.31
C SER A 290 -8.61 5.45 24.45
N PRO A 291 -9.70 5.77 25.17
CA PRO A 291 -10.18 4.94 26.27
C PRO A 291 -10.64 3.55 25.82
N GLU A 292 -11.17 3.41 24.62
CA GLU A 292 -11.63 2.14 24.07
C GLU A 292 -10.46 1.20 23.80
N MET A 293 -9.40 1.70 23.17
CA MET A 293 -8.16 0.95 22.98
C MET A 293 -7.52 0.57 24.31
N ALA A 294 -7.46 1.51 25.26
CA ALA A 294 -6.93 1.23 26.59
C ALA A 294 -7.73 0.13 27.33
N ARG A 295 -9.08 0.16 27.25
CA ARG A 295 -9.93 -0.93 27.80
C ARG A 295 -9.64 -2.26 27.12
N LEU A 296 -9.51 -2.27 25.79
CA LEU A 296 -9.21 -3.48 25.04
C LEU A 296 -7.88 -4.09 25.47
N LEU A 297 -6.82 -3.29 25.58
CA LEU A 297 -5.50 -3.77 26.00
C LEU A 297 -5.55 -4.29 27.46
N LEU A 298 -6.20 -3.57 28.37
CA LEU A 298 -6.35 -3.98 29.77
C LEU A 298 -7.18 -5.27 29.91
N ALA A 299 -8.23 -5.45 29.11
CA ALA A 299 -9.04 -6.66 29.08
C ALA A 299 -8.25 -7.89 28.56
N ASN A 300 -7.16 -7.65 27.83
CA ASN A 300 -6.23 -8.66 27.35
C ASN A 300 -4.93 -8.71 28.16
N GLU A 301 -4.98 -8.34 29.43
CA GLU A 301 -3.89 -8.47 30.41
C GLU A 301 -2.68 -7.55 30.16
N ALA A 302 -2.89 -6.37 29.54
CA ALA A 302 -1.84 -5.35 29.47
C ALA A 302 -1.38 -4.97 30.90
N ASN A 303 -0.08 -5.04 31.13
CA ASN A 303 0.49 -4.76 32.45
C ASN A 303 0.47 -3.26 32.75
N VAL A 304 -0.50 -2.82 33.55
CA VAL A 304 -0.70 -1.41 33.94
C VAL A 304 0.46 -0.83 34.75
N LYS A 305 1.32 -1.67 35.30
CA LYS A 305 2.48 -1.26 36.14
C LYS A 305 3.75 -1.06 35.33
N THR A 306 3.74 -1.42 34.05
CA THR A 306 4.92 -1.29 33.18
C THR A 306 5.34 0.18 33.12
N ARG A 307 6.66 0.39 33.14
CA ARG A 307 7.28 1.71 33.02
C ARG A 307 7.96 1.82 31.64
N ASP A 308 7.93 3.02 31.07
CA ASP A 308 8.67 3.37 29.88
C ASP A 308 10.15 3.66 30.20
N GLN A 309 10.90 4.08 29.21
CA GLN A 309 12.32 4.47 29.35
C GLN A 309 12.56 5.62 30.32
N TYR A 310 11.56 6.44 30.61
CA TYR A 310 11.63 7.56 31.57
C TYR A 310 11.17 7.15 32.98
N GLY A 311 10.86 5.87 33.20
CA GLY A 311 10.33 5.34 34.46
C GLY A 311 8.88 5.72 34.75
N LEU A 312 8.14 6.25 33.77
CA LEU A 312 6.75 6.68 33.92
C LEU A 312 5.79 5.53 33.64
N THR A 313 4.68 5.48 34.36
CA THR A 313 3.58 4.54 34.15
C THR A 313 2.49 5.14 33.25
N ALA A 314 1.61 4.32 32.69
CA ALA A 314 0.43 4.76 31.94
C ALA A 314 -0.46 5.71 32.76
N TYR A 315 -0.49 5.56 34.09
CA TYR A 315 -1.23 6.44 34.98
C TYR A 315 -0.73 7.88 34.96
N VAL A 316 0.59 8.08 34.93
CA VAL A 316 1.18 9.43 34.81
C VAL A 316 0.83 10.08 33.48
N TYR A 317 0.81 9.32 32.37
CA TYR A 317 0.37 9.81 31.07
C TYR A 317 -1.12 10.18 31.07
N ALA A 318 -1.97 9.37 31.71
CA ALA A 318 -3.40 9.67 31.85
C ALA A 318 -3.63 11.00 32.59
N LEU A 319 -2.88 11.24 33.69
CA LEU A 319 -2.94 12.52 34.44
C LEU A 319 -2.50 13.71 33.56
N LYS A 320 -1.42 13.56 32.78
CA LYS A 320 -0.93 14.60 31.86
C LYS A 320 -1.94 14.89 30.76
N GLY A 321 -2.67 13.89 30.28
CA GLY A 321 -3.66 13.98 29.22
C GLY A 321 -4.95 14.70 29.62
N GLN A 322 -5.14 14.99 30.90
CA GLN A 322 -6.29 15.71 31.44
C GLN A 322 -7.66 15.10 31.07
N ASN A 323 -7.71 13.78 30.84
CA ASN A 323 -8.95 13.04 30.59
C ASN A 323 -9.37 12.28 31.85
N PRO A 324 -10.38 12.74 32.60
CA PRO A 324 -10.81 12.10 33.85
C PRO A 324 -11.23 10.64 33.63
N ALA A 325 -11.90 10.34 32.52
CA ALA A 325 -12.34 8.97 32.20
C ALA A 325 -11.16 8.03 32.00
N MET A 326 -10.08 8.49 31.33
CA MET A 326 -8.85 7.74 31.17
C MET A 326 -8.14 7.52 32.50
N VAL A 327 -8.07 8.56 33.35
CA VAL A 327 -7.46 8.47 34.68
C VAL A 327 -8.17 7.42 35.54
N GLU A 328 -9.51 7.46 35.60
CA GLU A 328 -10.30 6.49 36.36
C GLU A 328 -10.16 5.07 35.78
N LEU A 329 -10.12 4.92 34.45
CA LEU A 329 -9.90 3.64 33.80
C LEU A 329 -8.57 3.00 34.23
N ILE A 330 -7.47 3.74 34.12
CA ILE A 330 -6.14 3.24 34.48
C ILE A 330 -6.01 2.98 35.96
N LYS A 331 -6.61 3.84 36.80
CA LYS A 331 -6.66 3.67 38.27
C LYS A 331 -7.44 2.43 38.65
N ALA A 332 -8.62 2.20 38.08
CA ALA A 332 -9.44 1.02 38.31
C ALA A 332 -8.71 -0.28 37.94
N ALA A 333 -7.86 -0.26 36.93
CA ALA A 333 -6.99 -1.37 36.56
C ALA A 333 -5.77 -1.55 37.49
N GLY A 334 -5.61 -0.72 38.51
CA GLY A 334 -4.51 -0.79 39.50
C GLY A 334 -3.30 0.08 39.13
N GLY A 335 -3.45 1.01 38.19
CA GLY A 335 -2.40 1.96 37.82
C GLY A 335 -2.07 2.91 38.98
N LYS A 336 -0.78 3.16 39.16
CA LYS A 336 -0.20 4.04 40.20
C LYS A 336 0.98 4.81 39.61
N TYR A 337 1.47 5.79 40.39
CA TYR A 337 2.71 6.51 40.09
C TYR A 337 3.92 5.61 39.96
#